data_4ec3840fe1d9ab5f301957de9e6ccf60
#
_entry.id   4ec3840fe1d9ab5f301957de9e6ccf60
#
_cell.length_a   1.000
_cell.length_b   1.000
_cell.length_c   1.000
_cell.angle_alpha   90.00
_cell.angle_beta   90.00
_cell.angle_gamma   90.00
#
_symmetry.space_group_name_H-M   'P 1'
#
loop_
_entity.id
_entity.type
_entity.pdbx_description
1 polymer ?
#
loop_
_entity_poly.entity_id
_entity_poly.type
_entity_poly.pdbx_seq_one_letter_code
_entity_poly.pdbx_strand_id
1 'polypeptide(L)'
;IAESDPLAKELNDISDVEVDKHNPRKGGSLLGIRASAGALAAAVGWTAAAQVPFLVFFAVSFGAARCAAWFAGVVLVNWLYNFGPRLSSNYAPLDLLCPCGYMLVIPLSCWLNGLALPPGRAWVHTLFFVVRSQLWIQTFDVEMDRASGRRTTAVLLGHGGAQLLLALV
;
A
#
# COMPACT_ATOMS: atom_id res chain seq x y z
N ILE A 1 -5.51 9.71 -1.18
CA ILE A 1 -5.65 8.84 0.01
C ILE A 1 -4.50 7.81 0.07
N ALA A 2 -3.87 7.47 -1.06
CA ALA A 2 -2.75 6.54 -1.11
C ALA A 2 -1.40 7.11 -0.61
N GLU A 3 -1.34 8.39 -0.26
CA GLU A 3 -0.10 9.08 0.14
C GLU A 3 0.11 9.20 1.66
N SER A 4 -0.69 8.52 2.46
CA SER A 4 -0.69 8.73 3.91
C SER A 4 0.43 8.04 4.69
N ASP A 5 1.16 7.10 4.08
CA ASP A 5 2.32 6.46 4.71
C ASP A 5 3.57 6.61 3.84
N PRO A 6 4.44 7.59 4.14
CA PRO A 6 5.68 7.82 3.40
C PRO A 6 6.59 6.59 3.36
N LEU A 7 6.66 5.82 4.46
CA LEU A 7 7.51 4.64 4.54
C LEU A 7 7.04 3.53 3.61
N ALA A 8 5.73 3.29 3.52
CA ALA A 8 5.17 2.30 2.60
C ALA A 8 5.45 2.66 1.14
N LYS A 9 5.35 3.95 0.79
CA LYS A 9 5.67 4.45 -0.55
C LYS A 9 7.14 4.25 -0.90
N GLU A 10 8.05 4.62 -0.01
CA GLU A 10 9.49 4.47 -0.22
C GLU A 10 9.91 3.00 -0.35
N LEU A 11 9.30 2.10 0.43
CA LEU A 11 9.53 0.66 0.31
C LEU A 11 9.00 0.12 -1.02
N ASN A 12 7.87 0.61 -1.49
CA ASN A 12 7.36 0.25 -2.81
C ASN A 12 8.27 0.75 -3.94
N ASP A 13 8.75 1.99 -3.86
CA ASP A 13 9.67 2.54 -4.85
C ASP A 13 11.00 1.76 -4.91
N ILE A 14 11.50 1.24 -3.78
CA ILE A 14 12.66 0.34 -3.77
C ILE A 14 12.36 -0.97 -4.49
N SER A 15 11.20 -1.57 -4.24
CA SER A 15 10.80 -2.84 -4.87
C SER A 15 10.60 -2.71 -6.37
N ASP A 16 10.22 -1.53 -6.83
CA ASP A 16 9.86 -1.24 -8.21
C ASP A 16 10.96 -0.51 -9.03
N VAL A 17 12.15 -0.30 -8.46
CA VAL A 17 13.26 0.42 -9.13
C VAL A 17 13.50 -0.04 -10.57
N GLU A 18 13.49 -1.35 -10.81
CA GLU A 18 13.74 -1.89 -12.16
C GLU A 18 12.56 -1.62 -13.11
N VAL A 19 11.34 -1.72 -12.62
CA VAL A 19 10.12 -1.44 -13.40
C VAL A 19 10.03 0.05 -13.72
N ASP A 20 10.36 0.88 -12.75
CA ASP A 20 10.29 2.34 -12.84
C ASP A 20 11.33 2.95 -13.80
N LYS A 21 12.41 2.24 -14.10
CA LYS A 21 13.36 2.67 -15.13
C LYS A 21 12.70 2.88 -16.49
N HIS A 22 11.68 2.09 -16.79
CA HIS A 22 10.97 2.11 -18.07
C HIS A 22 9.66 2.90 -18.02
N ASN A 23 9.28 3.43 -16.85
CA ASN A 23 8.06 4.19 -16.67
C ASN A 23 8.23 5.63 -17.18
N PRO A 24 7.54 6.02 -18.29
CA PRO A 24 7.67 7.37 -18.86
C PRO A 24 7.08 8.46 -17.93
N ARG A 25 6.24 8.08 -16.98
CA ARG A 25 5.66 9.00 -16.00
C ARG A 25 6.65 9.38 -14.90
N LYS A 26 7.65 8.54 -14.59
CA LYS A 26 8.66 8.82 -13.58
C LYS A 26 9.84 9.57 -14.19
N GLY A 27 10.41 10.49 -13.42
CA GLY A 27 11.55 11.31 -13.84
C GLY A 27 11.20 12.71 -14.32
N GLY A 28 9.92 13.09 -14.23
CA GLY A 28 9.46 14.47 -14.48
C GLY A 28 9.33 15.28 -13.21
N SER A 29 9.15 16.61 -13.36
CA SER A 29 8.98 17.53 -12.22
C SER A 29 7.73 17.26 -11.37
N LEU A 30 6.70 16.62 -11.96
CA LEU A 30 5.41 16.36 -11.28
C LEU A 30 5.35 14.99 -10.62
N LEU A 31 6.08 13.98 -11.13
CA LEU A 31 5.95 12.59 -10.66
C LEU A 31 7.23 12.05 -10.00
N GLY A 32 8.11 12.96 -9.63
CA GLY A 32 9.30 12.63 -8.87
C GLY A 32 10.52 12.24 -9.70
N ILE A 33 11.66 12.34 -9.07
CA ILE A 33 12.98 12.04 -9.64
C ILE A 33 13.19 10.52 -9.59
N ARG A 34 13.83 9.97 -10.62
CA ARG A 34 14.34 8.59 -10.57
C ARG A 34 15.50 8.54 -9.57
N ALA A 35 15.21 8.15 -8.35
CA ALA A 35 16.21 8.07 -7.30
C ALA A 35 17.11 6.84 -7.49
N SER A 36 18.38 6.95 -7.09
CA SER A 36 19.26 5.80 -7.00
C SER A 36 18.84 4.88 -5.84
N ALA A 37 19.18 3.60 -5.91
CA ALA A 37 18.90 2.66 -4.82
C ALA A 37 19.47 3.12 -3.47
N GLY A 38 20.65 3.76 -3.48
CA GLY A 38 21.26 4.33 -2.27
C GLY A 38 20.47 5.51 -1.72
N ALA A 39 19.93 6.39 -2.56
CA ALA A 39 19.10 7.51 -2.13
C ALA A 39 17.77 7.02 -1.54
N LEU A 40 17.15 6.01 -2.15
CA LEU A 40 15.93 5.39 -1.63
C LEU A 40 16.17 4.71 -0.28
N ALA A 41 17.26 3.95 -0.13
CA ALA A 41 17.63 3.34 1.15
C ALA A 41 17.85 4.39 2.25
N ALA A 42 18.52 5.51 1.92
CA ALA A 42 18.69 6.62 2.84
C ALA A 42 17.35 7.26 3.22
N ALA A 43 16.45 7.47 2.26
CA ALA A 43 15.12 8.01 2.50
C ALA A 43 14.32 7.12 3.47
N VAL A 44 14.32 5.80 3.25
CA VAL A 44 13.69 4.84 4.18
C VAL A 44 14.27 4.96 5.58
N GLY A 45 15.60 5.07 5.70
CA GLY A 45 16.27 5.24 7.00
C GLY A 45 15.81 6.52 7.72
N TRP A 46 15.77 7.65 7.02
CA TRP A 46 15.31 8.92 7.57
C TRP A 46 13.82 8.89 7.95
N THR A 47 12.97 8.32 7.09
CA THR A 47 11.54 8.18 7.36
C THR A 47 11.31 7.29 8.58
N ALA A 48 12.01 6.16 8.69
CA ALA A 48 11.94 5.30 9.86
C ALA A 48 12.39 6.02 11.13
N ALA A 49 13.51 6.77 11.07
CA ALA A 49 14.00 7.54 12.21
C ALA A 49 13.00 8.63 12.66
N ALA A 50 12.35 9.31 11.71
CA ALA A 50 11.33 10.30 12.00
C ALA A 50 10.07 9.70 12.66
N GLN A 51 9.81 8.41 12.47
CA GLN A 51 8.68 7.71 13.08
C GLN A 51 8.94 7.34 14.56
N VAL A 52 10.19 7.23 14.98
CA VAL A 52 10.54 6.80 16.36
C VAL A 52 9.86 7.64 17.45
N PRO A 53 9.86 8.98 17.41
CA PRO A 53 9.17 9.79 18.42
C PRO A 53 7.68 9.46 18.54
N PHE A 54 7.02 9.23 17.39
CA PHE A 54 5.61 8.84 17.35
C PHE A 54 5.38 7.47 17.95
N LEU A 55 6.21 6.47 17.61
CA LEU A 55 6.12 5.13 18.19
C LEU A 55 6.34 5.14 19.71
N VAL A 56 7.30 5.95 20.20
CA VAL A 56 7.52 6.13 21.64
C VAL A 56 6.30 6.76 22.30
N PHE A 57 5.76 7.84 21.72
CA PHE A 57 4.55 8.47 22.23
C PHE A 57 3.37 7.47 22.27
N PHE A 58 3.16 6.67 21.23
CA PHE A 58 2.12 5.65 21.18
C PHE A 58 2.32 4.58 22.25
N ALA A 59 3.52 4.06 22.38
CA ALA A 59 3.84 3.02 23.36
C ALA A 59 3.58 3.48 24.79
N VAL A 60 3.97 4.73 25.11
CA VAL A 60 3.78 5.32 26.43
C VAL A 60 2.30 5.64 26.70
N SER A 61 1.60 6.24 25.71
CA SER A 61 0.22 6.73 25.92
C SER A 61 -0.83 5.62 25.85
N PHE A 62 -0.63 4.60 25.02
CA PHE A 62 -1.65 3.60 24.70
C PHE A 62 -1.23 2.15 25.02
N GLY A 63 -0.03 1.96 25.49
CA GLY A 63 0.53 0.67 25.89
C GLY A 63 1.43 0.03 24.84
N ALA A 64 2.60 -0.40 25.26
CA ALA A 64 3.62 -0.96 24.38
C ALA A 64 3.15 -2.21 23.61
N ALA A 65 2.31 -3.07 24.24
CA ALA A 65 1.79 -4.27 23.58
C ALA A 65 0.88 -3.94 22.37
N ARG A 66 0.01 -2.94 22.49
CA ARG A 66 -0.86 -2.50 21.39
C ARG A 66 -0.04 -1.88 20.25
N CYS A 67 0.94 -1.04 20.61
CA CYS A 67 1.85 -0.45 19.65
C CYS A 67 2.64 -1.53 18.89
N ALA A 68 3.20 -2.51 19.59
CA ALA A 68 3.94 -3.61 18.98
C ALA A 68 3.06 -4.47 18.06
N ALA A 69 1.84 -4.82 18.48
CA ALA A 69 0.90 -5.59 17.67
C ALA A 69 0.51 -4.84 16.38
N TRP A 70 0.22 -3.54 16.50
CA TRP A 70 -0.09 -2.71 15.33
C TRP A 70 1.10 -2.61 14.38
N PHE A 71 2.27 -2.32 14.90
CA PHE A 71 3.49 -2.20 14.10
C PHE A 71 3.86 -3.50 13.40
N ALA A 72 3.72 -4.65 14.10
CA ALA A 72 3.91 -5.96 13.50
C ALA A 72 2.94 -6.21 12.33
N GLY A 73 1.67 -5.79 12.48
CA GLY A 73 0.69 -5.83 11.40
C GLY A 73 1.11 -4.99 10.19
N VAL A 74 1.57 -3.76 10.42
CA VAL A 74 2.07 -2.86 9.35
C VAL A 74 3.26 -3.48 8.64
N VAL A 75 4.25 -3.99 9.38
CA VAL A 75 5.44 -4.63 8.81
C VAL A 75 5.06 -5.85 7.99
N LEU A 76 4.18 -6.72 8.52
CA LEU A 76 3.73 -7.93 7.83
C LEU A 76 3.03 -7.59 6.50
N VAL A 77 2.10 -6.65 6.53
CA VAL A 77 1.38 -6.25 5.31
C VAL A 77 2.32 -5.66 4.27
N ASN A 78 3.22 -4.76 4.68
CA ASN A 78 4.22 -4.20 3.76
C ASN A 78 5.15 -5.26 3.18
N TRP A 79 5.55 -6.24 3.99
CA TRP A 79 6.38 -7.35 3.52
C TRP A 79 5.66 -8.21 2.48
N LEU A 80 4.40 -8.59 2.74
CA LEU A 80 3.58 -9.35 1.80
C LEU A 80 3.35 -8.59 0.50
N TYR A 81 3.16 -7.27 0.60
CA TYR A 81 2.91 -6.40 -0.54
C TYR A 81 4.14 -6.22 -1.43
N ASN A 82 5.26 -5.83 -0.84
CA ASN A 82 6.43 -5.35 -1.58
C ASN A 82 7.52 -6.40 -1.78
N PHE A 83 7.75 -7.29 -0.82
CA PHE A 83 8.97 -8.10 -0.78
C PHE A 83 8.75 -9.61 -0.81
N GLY A 84 7.77 -10.12 -0.08
CA GLY A 84 7.52 -11.56 0.05
C GLY A 84 6.99 -12.16 -1.24
N PRO A 85 5.74 -12.63 -1.28
CA PRO A 85 5.14 -13.20 -2.49
C PRO A 85 4.83 -12.14 -3.56
N ARG A 86 5.06 -10.85 -3.29
CA ARG A 86 4.70 -9.72 -4.16
C ARG A 86 3.24 -9.80 -4.61
N LEU A 87 2.33 -9.91 -3.65
CA LEU A 87 0.90 -10.06 -3.92
C LEU A 87 0.36 -8.94 -4.81
N SER A 88 0.96 -7.73 -4.72
CA SER A 88 0.57 -6.57 -5.51
C SER A 88 0.69 -6.73 -7.03
N SER A 89 1.55 -7.63 -7.49
CA SER A 89 1.92 -7.67 -8.91
C SER A 89 1.77 -9.03 -9.58
N ASN A 90 1.60 -10.13 -8.83
CA ASN A 90 1.72 -11.47 -9.40
C ASN A 90 0.54 -12.39 -9.14
N TYR A 91 -0.42 -12.03 -8.28
CA TYR A 91 -1.43 -12.96 -7.78
C TYR A 91 -2.85 -12.40 -7.88
N ALA A 92 -3.34 -12.19 -9.10
CA ALA A 92 -4.74 -11.86 -9.29
C ALA A 92 -5.65 -13.03 -8.81
N PRO A 93 -6.75 -12.78 -8.09
CA PRO A 93 -7.27 -11.48 -7.69
C PRO A 93 -6.76 -10.97 -6.32
N LEU A 94 -5.75 -11.62 -5.71
CA LEU A 94 -5.22 -11.27 -4.38
C LEU A 94 -4.54 -9.90 -4.38
N ASP A 95 -4.07 -9.44 -5.52
CA ASP A 95 -3.54 -8.09 -5.73
C ASP A 95 -4.53 -6.98 -5.33
N LEU A 96 -5.85 -7.24 -5.44
CA LEU A 96 -6.88 -6.31 -5.01
C LEU A 96 -6.98 -6.16 -3.49
N LEU A 97 -6.50 -7.16 -2.74
CA LEU A 97 -6.48 -7.14 -1.27
C LEU A 97 -5.24 -6.44 -0.71
N CYS A 98 -4.24 -6.17 -1.55
CA CYS A 98 -3.00 -5.56 -1.10
C CYS A 98 -3.17 -4.27 -0.30
N PRO A 99 -4.06 -3.33 -0.68
CA PRO A 99 -4.28 -2.11 0.10
C PRO A 99 -5.05 -2.33 1.40
N CYS A 100 -5.46 -3.56 1.74
CA CYS A 100 -6.11 -3.84 3.03
C CYS A 100 -5.24 -3.46 4.24
N GLY A 101 -3.92 -3.28 4.04
CA GLY A 101 -3.06 -2.67 5.05
C GLY A 101 -3.54 -1.31 5.54
N TYR A 102 -4.18 -0.51 4.69
CA TYR A 102 -4.78 0.76 5.11
C TYR A 102 -5.91 0.59 6.12
N MET A 103 -6.54 -0.58 6.18
CA MET A 103 -7.56 -0.87 7.19
C MET A 103 -6.98 -0.92 8.61
N LEU A 104 -5.65 -1.07 8.77
CA LEU A 104 -4.98 -1.02 10.08
C LEU A 104 -5.08 0.37 10.74
N VAL A 105 -5.37 1.42 9.98
CA VAL A 105 -5.66 2.76 10.51
C VAL A 105 -6.92 2.74 11.40
N ILE A 106 -7.89 1.88 11.12
CA ILE A 106 -9.14 1.82 11.87
C ILE A 106 -8.92 1.39 13.32
N PRO A 107 -8.31 0.22 13.62
CA PRO A 107 -8.07 -0.16 15.01
C PRO A 107 -7.12 0.81 15.71
N LEU A 108 -6.12 1.35 15.00
CA LEU A 108 -5.25 2.39 15.55
C LEU A 108 -6.06 3.59 16.01
N SER A 109 -6.89 4.15 15.14
CA SER A 109 -7.73 5.32 15.47
C SER A 109 -8.69 5.05 16.63
N CYS A 110 -9.28 3.85 16.68
CA CYS A 110 -10.14 3.46 17.80
C CYS A 110 -9.37 3.37 19.13
N TRP A 111 -8.19 2.76 19.13
CA TRP A 111 -7.37 2.66 20.33
C TRP A 111 -6.89 4.02 20.84
N LEU A 112 -6.48 4.90 19.92
CA LEU A 112 -6.03 6.25 20.26
C LEU A 112 -7.12 7.09 20.93
N ASN A 113 -8.35 6.89 20.53
CA ASN A 113 -9.49 7.65 21.03
C ASN A 113 -10.29 6.90 22.11
N GLY A 114 -9.83 5.74 22.57
CA GLY A 114 -10.54 4.93 23.56
C GLY A 114 -11.90 4.42 23.07
N LEU A 115 -12.07 4.29 21.75
CA LEU A 115 -13.32 3.85 21.13
C LEU A 115 -13.33 2.35 20.92
N ALA A 116 -14.54 1.77 20.91
CA ALA A 116 -14.74 0.40 20.47
C ALA A 116 -14.47 0.24 18.97
N LEU A 117 -14.06 -0.96 18.56
CA LEU A 117 -13.89 -1.27 17.15
C LEU A 117 -15.24 -1.18 16.42
N PRO A 118 -15.25 -0.76 15.14
CA PRO A 118 -16.46 -0.66 14.35
C PRO A 118 -17.15 -2.02 14.19
N PRO A 119 -18.47 -2.03 13.97
CA PRO A 119 -19.20 -3.27 13.70
C PRO A 119 -18.74 -3.91 12.39
N GLY A 120 -18.93 -5.24 12.26
CA GLY A 120 -18.49 -6.02 11.11
C GLY A 120 -18.92 -5.47 9.75
N ARG A 121 -20.12 -4.87 9.67
CA ARG A 121 -20.60 -4.21 8.44
C ARG A 121 -19.70 -3.05 7.97
N ALA A 122 -19.09 -2.31 8.88
CA ALA A 122 -18.17 -1.23 8.52
C ALA A 122 -16.89 -1.80 7.93
N TRP A 123 -16.37 -2.91 8.44
CA TRP A 123 -15.22 -3.61 7.89
C TRP A 123 -15.49 -4.14 6.49
N VAL A 124 -16.67 -4.74 6.27
CA VAL A 124 -17.08 -5.20 4.94
C VAL A 124 -17.16 -4.04 3.96
N HIS A 125 -17.77 -2.92 4.34
CA HIS A 125 -17.84 -1.72 3.50
C HIS A 125 -16.42 -1.19 3.16
N THR A 126 -15.55 -1.11 4.17
CA THR A 126 -14.17 -0.64 3.95
C THR A 126 -13.41 -1.58 3.03
N LEU A 127 -13.59 -2.89 3.17
CA LEU A 127 -12.98 -3.88 2.28
C LEU A 127 -13.40 -3.66 0.82
N PHE A 128 -14.70 -3.50 0.56
CA PHE A 128 -15.20 -3.19 -0.79
C PHE A 128 -14.61 -1.88 -1.33
N PHE A 129 -14.57 -0.85 -0.50
CA PHE A 129 -13.95 0.43 -0.88
C PHE A 129 -12.47 0.27 -1.26
N VAL A 130 -11.72 -0.50 -0.48
CA VAL A 130 -10.29 -0.78 -0.74
C VAL A 130 -10.10 -1.55 -2.04
N VAL A 131 -10.86 -2.63 -2.24
CA VAL A 131 -10.82 -3.45 -3.46
C VAL A 131 -11.16 -2.62 -4.70
N ARG A 132 -12.23 -1.84 -4.62
CA ARG A 132 -12.63 -0.94 -5.71
C ARG A 132 -11.57 0.09 -6.03
N SER A 133 -11.00 0.73 -5.01
CA SER A 133 -9.95 1.74 -5.17
C SER A 133 -8.71 1.16 -5.83
N GLN A 134 -8.30 -0.05 -5.45
CA GLN A 134 -7.17 -0.74 -6.05
C GLN A 134 -7.43 -1.09 -7.51
N LEU A 135 -8.59 -1.67 -7.80
CA LEU A 135 -8.96 -1.99 -9.17
C LEU A 135 -9.00 -0.73 -10.05
N TRP A 136 -9.53 0.38 -9.51
CA TRP A 136 -9.56 1.64 -10.24
C TRP A 136 -8.15 2.13 -10.59
N ILE A 137 -7.22 2.12 -9.64
CA ILE A 137 -5.82 2.49 -9.90
C ILE A 137 -5.21 1.58 -10.98
N GLN A 138 -5.41 0.27 -10.88
CA GLN A 138 -4.88 -0.69 -11.86
C GLN A 138 -5.43 -0.46 -13.28
N THR A 139 -6.64 0.10 -13.46
CA THR A 139 -7.15 0.40 -14.80
C THR A 139 -6.33 1.44 -15.55
N PHE A 140 -5.64 2.33 -14.84
CA PHE A 140 -4.74 3.31 -15.47
C PHE A 140 -3.39 2.73 -15.86
N ASP A 141 -3.00 1.61 -15.24
CA ASP A 141 -1.65 1.06 -15.37
C ASP A 141 -1.61 -0.25 -16.20
N VAL A 142 -2.75 -0.69 -16.77
CA VAL A 142 -2.88 -1.96 -17.51
C VAL A 142 -1.76 -2.17 -18.54
N GLU A 143 -1.50 -1.18 -19.38
CA GLU A 143 -0.51 -1.30 -20.45
C GLU A 143 0.93 -1.35 -19.90
N MET A 144 1.21 -0.57 -18.86
CA MET A 144 2.52 -0.54 -18.22
C MET A 144 2.78 -1.81 -17.41
N ASP A 145 1.79 -2.27 -16.67
CA ASP A 145 1.87 -3.52 -15.93
C ASP A 145 2.08 -4.70 -16.87
N ARG A 146 1.36 -4.73 -17.98
CA ARG A 146 1.54 -5.75 -19.03
C ARG A 146 2.94 -5.72 -19.62
N ALA A 147 3.44 -4.51 -19.98
CA ALA A 147 4.79 -4.34 -20.54
C ALA A 147 5.89 -4.75 -19.56
N SER A 148 5.67 -4.59 -18.25
CA SER A 148 6.60 -4.99 -17.20
C SER A 148 6.45 -6.46 -16.75
N GLY A 149 5.55 -7.22 -17.38
CA GLY A 149 5.31 -8.63 -17.06
C GLY A 149 4.49 -8.87 -15.79
N ARG A 150 3.86 -7.84 -15.22
CA ARG A 150 2.98 -7.97 -14.07
C ARG A 150 1.68 -8.70 -14.45
N ARG A 151 1.13 -9.44 -13.51
CA ARG A 151 -0.11 -10.23 -13.69
C ARG A 151 -1.18 -9.75 -12.70
N THR A 152 -1.48 -8.46 -12.77
CA THR A 152 -2.54 -7.85 -11.95
C THR A 152 -3.92 -8.26 -12.46
N THR A 153 -4.94 -8.09 -11.62
CA THR A 153 -6.33 -8.38 -11.99
C THR A 153 -6.74 -7.57 -13.23
N ALA A 154 -6.39 -6.30 -13.30
CA ALA A 154 -6.72 -5.47 -14.45
C ALA A 154 -5.99 -5.91 -15.74
N VAL A 155 -4.75 -6.40 -15.64
CA VAL A 155 -4.01 -6.97 -16.79
C VAL A 155 -4.70 -8.23 -17.32
N LEU A 156 -5.14 -9.12 -16.42
CA LEU A 156 -5.82 -10.37 -16.82
C LEU A 156 -7.19 -10.12 -17.43
N LEU A 157 -7.97 -9.18 -16.90
CA LEU A 157 -9.30 -8.84 -17.40
C LEU A 157 -9.23 -7.96 -18.66
N GLY A 158 -8.11 -7.28 -18.87
CA GLY A 158 -8.00 -6.21 -19.85
C GLY A 158 -8.78 -4.98 -19.43
N HIS A 159 -8.58 -3.87 -20.15
CA HIS A 159 -9.16 -2.56 -19.80
C HIS A 159 -10.70 -2.61 -19.67
N GLY A 160 -11.39 -3.19 -20.66
CA GLY A 160 -12.86 -3.28 -20.65
C GLY A 160 -13.41 -4.18 -19.54
N GLY A 161 -12.77 -5.34 -19.31
CA GLY A 161 -13.17 -6.25 -18.22
C GLY A 161 -12.95 -5.63 -16.84
N ALA A 162 -11.85 -4.91 -16.64
CA ALA A 162 -11.58 -4.22 -15.39
C ALA A 162 -12.57 -3.08 -15.13
N GLN A 163 -12.95 -2.31 -16.16
CA GLN A 163 -13.99 -1.28 -16.05
C GLN A 163 -15.37 -1.87 -15.73
N LEU A 164 -15.72 -3.00 -16.35
CA LEU A 164 -16.97 -3.69 -16.04
C LEU A 164 -17.00 -4.16 -14.59
N LEU A 165 -15.93 -4.82 -14.13
CA LEU A 165 -15.82 -5.25 -12.74
C LEU A 165 -15.89 -4.05 -11.78
N LEU A 166 -15.23 -2.94 -12.10
CA LEU A 166 -15.26 -1.71 -11.31
C LEU A 166 -16.67 -1.13 -11.18
N ALA A 167 -17.50 -1.28 -12.20
CA ALA A 167 -18.89 -0.83 -12.17
C ALA A 167 -19.80 -1.74 -11.32
N LEU A 168 -19.39 -2.99 -11.09
CA LEU A 168 -20.16 -3.97 -10.34
C LEU A 168 -19.81 -4.00 -8.83
N VAL A 169 -18.65 -3.47 -8.43
CA VAL A 169 -18.16 -3.41 -7.05
C VAL A 169 -18.14 -1.98 -6.53
#